data_55c34db0f6a300733bede161964757ca
#
_entry.id   55c34db0f6a300733bede161964757ca
#
_cell.length_a   1.000
_cell.length_b   1.000
_cell.length_c   1.000
_cell.angle_alpha   90.00
_cell.angle_beta   90.00
_cell.angle_gamma   90.00
#
_symmetry.space_group_name_H-M   'P 1'
#
loop_
_entity.id
_entity.type
_entity.pdbx_description
1 polymer ?
#
loop_
_entity_poly.entity_id
_entity_poly.type
_entity_poly.pdbx_seq_one_letter_code
_entity_poly.pdbx_strand_id
1 'polypeptide(L)'
;MLKAFKAAILALLVGVAMLVTGVSAAQAEAPPSSDPDASLLQRQATSPEQLQEQVDLQLRLYPGGKQINDHEVAYDDGKFVITFAQPGRQLLASPDCPSGWFCFYDYANYGYPRGKLSDCGWQDLSAYGWHDRTSSVHNRTSTSVDYDNHTVGGHENDQYMFSNYSGGALNLSSTQTNKADHVYRYC
;
A
#
# COMPACT_ATOMS: atom_id res chain seq x y z
N MET A 1 20.81 -51.33 -71.75
CA MET A 1 20.56 -51.92 -70.42
C MET A 1 21.25 -51.05 -69.38
N LEU A 2 20.61 -50.11 -68.82
CA LEU A 2 21.12 -49.33 -67.65
C LEU A 2 19.97 -48.93 -66.82
N LYS A 3 19.87 -49.48 -65.58
CA LYS A 3 18.82 -49.21 -64.58
C LYS A 3 19.14 -47.92 -63.84
N ALA A 4 18.25 -46.99 -63.93
CA ALA A 4 18.32 -45.74 -63.16
C ALA A 4 17.86 -45.97 -61.70
N PHE A 5 18.72 -45.68 -60.74
CA PHE A 5 18.40 -45.62 -59.31
C PHE A 5 17.84 -44.25 -59.02
N LYS A 6 16.56 -44.20 -58.56
CA LYS A 6 15.96 -43.00 -57.98
C LYS A 6 16.25 -43.02 -56.49
N ALA A 7 17.02 -42.05 -55.99
CA ALA A 7 17.22 -41.81 -54.58
C ALA A 7 16.09 -40.93 -54.08
N ALA A 8 15.30 -41.41 -53.12
CA ALA A 8 14.29 -40.61 -52.38
C ALA A 8 14.97 -39.93 -51.20
N ILE A 9 14.96 -38.61 -51.19
CA ILE A 9 15.42 -37.80 -50.06
C ILE A 9 14.23 -37.62 -49.12
N LEU A 10 14.32 -38.21 -47.93
CA LEU A 10 13.37 -38.08 -46.85
C LEU A 10 13.76 -36.84 -46.03
N ALA A 11 13.01 -35.75 -46.16
CA ALA A 11 13.21 -34.55 -45.35
C ALA A 11 12.58 -34.74 -43.97
N LEU A 12 13.41 -34.87 -42.95
CA LEU A 12 12.99 -34.91 -41.54
C LEU A 12 12.78 -33.48 -41.05
N LEU A 13 11.50 -33.06 -40.90
CA LEU A 13 11.13 -31.81 -40.23
C LEU A 13 11.17 -32.04 -38.73
N VAL A 14 12.22 -31.58 -38.06
CA VAL A 14 12.30 -31.51 -36.61
C VAL A 14 11.53 -30.25 -36.17
N GLY A 15 10.30 -30.44 -35.72
CA GLY A 15 9.54 -29.40 -35.06
C GLY A 15 10.10 -29.11 -33.68
N VAL A 16 10.75 -27.96 -33.50
CA VAL A 16 11.12 -27.44 -32.17
C VAL A 16 9.89 -26.82 -31.55
N ALA A 17 9.22 -27.54 -30.65
CA ALA A 17 8.18 -27.00 -29.79
C ALA A 17 8.88 -26.12 -28.74
N MET A 18 8.80 -24.79 -28.88
CA MET A 18 9.18 -23.86 -27.83
C MET A 18 8.12 -23.91 -26.73
N LEU A 19 8.43 -24.59 -25.64
CA LEU A 19 7.71 -24.46 -24.37
C LEU A 19 8.01 -23.06 -23.82
N VAL A 20 7.09 -22.11 -24.03
CA VAL A 20 7.10 -20.84 -23.31
C VAL A 20 6.64 -21.14 -21.88
N THR A 21 7.59 -21.40 -20.99
CA THR A 21 7.34 -21.40 -19.56
C THR A 21 7.08 -19.94 -19.17
N GLY A 22 5.80 -19.62 -18.95
CA GLY A 22 5.41 -18.35 -18.34
C GLY A 22 6.01 -18.27 -16.94
N VAL A 23 7.10 -17.52 -16.81
CA VAL A 23 7.61 -17.10 -15.50
C VAL A 23 6.60 -16.08 -14.99
N SER A 24 5.69 -16.51 -14.11
CA SER A 24 4.97 -15.57 -13.26
C SER A 24 6.04 -14.84 -12.45
N ALA A 25 6.26 -13.57 -12.78
CA ALA A 25 7.04 -12.71 -11.91
C ALA A 25 6.26 -12.63 -10.58
N ALA A 26 6.75 -13.34 -9.57
CA ALA A 26 6.37 -13.03 -8.20
C ALA A 26 6.73 -11.55 -8.02
N GLN A 27 5.73 -10.72 -7.75
CA GLN A 27 5.97 -9.34 -7.35
C GLN A 27 6.75 -9.44 -6.04
N ALA A 28 8.04 -9.12 -6.11
CA ALA A 28 8.86 -9.00 -4.93
C ALA A 28 8.25 -7.86 -4.11
N GLU A 29 7.82 -8.17 -2.90
CA GLU A 29 7.45 -7.22 -1.88
C GLU A 29 8.58 -6.18 -1.78
N ALA A 30 8.25 -4.90 -1.97
CA ALA A 30 9.23 -3.84 -1.88
C ALA A 30 9.74 -3.81 -0.42
N PRO A 31 11.04 -3.92 -0.17
CA PRO A 31 11.56 -3.77 1.19
C PRO A 31 11.13 -2.39 1.73
N PRO A 32 10.91 -2.27 3.06
CA PRO A 32 10.63 -0.97 3.66
C PRO A 32 11.70 0.00 3.20
N SER A 33 11.28 1.13 2.63
CA SER A 33 12.21 2.03 1.97
C SER A 33 13.20 2.56 3.02
N SER A 34 14.44 2.13 2.92
CA SER A 34 15.57 2.68 3.68
C SER A 34 16.01 4.04 3.11
N ASP A 35 15.19 4.67 2.28
CA ASP A 35 15.44 5.99 1.72
C ASP A 35 15.37 7.01 2.87
N PRO A 36 16.47 7.73 3.16
CA PRO A 36 16.51 8.73 4.21
C PRO A 36 15.46 9.84 4.00
N ASP A 37 15.01 10.04 2.76
CA ASP A 37 13.98 11.00 2.43
C ASP A 37 12.57 10.53 2.86
N ALA A 38 12.32 9.23 3.00
CA ALA A 38 11.00 8.71 3.40
C ALA A 38 10.53 9.30 4.74
N SER A 39 11.44 9.63 5.66
CA SER A 39 11.10 10.28 6.93
C SER A 39 10.48 11.68 6.76
N LEU A 40 10.68 12.33 5.61
CA LEU A 40 10.07 13.63 5.31
C LEU A 40 8.57 13.51 5.11
N LEU A 41 8.08 12.34 4.67
CA LEU A 41 6.65 12.09 4.49
C LEU A 41 5.85 12.11 5.80
N GLN A 42 6.53 11.90 6.94
CA GLN A 42 5.91 11.90 8.27
C GLN A 42 5.95 13.28 8.93
N ARG A 43 6.74 14.22 8.44
CA ARG A 43 6.88 15.54 9.05
C ARG A 43 5.66 16.41 8.81
N GLN A 44 5.43 17.35 9.74
CA GLN A 44 4.46 18.41 9.55
C GLN A 44 5.06 19.49 8.64
N ALA A 45 4.44 19.73 7.48
CA ALA A 45 4.84 20.84 6.62
C ALA A 45 4.56 22.18 7.31
N THR A 46 5.52 23.11 7.23
CA THR A 46 5.41 24.45 7.83
C THR A 46 5.11 25.52 6.78
N SER A 47 5.20 25.16 5.50
CA SER A 47 4.84 26.05 4.39
C SER A 47 4.16 25.28 3.25
N PRO A 48 3.44 25.95 2.33
CA PRO A 48 2.85 25.29 1.15
C PRO A 48 3.91 24.63 0.26
N GLU A 49 5.11 25.19 0.16
CA GLU A 49 6.21 24.62 -0.63
C GLU A 49 6.67 23.29 -0.04
N GLN A 50 6.85 23.21 1.29
CA GLN A 50 7.20 21.96 1.95
C GLN A 50 6.09 20.91 1.82
N LEU A 51 4.83 21.33 1.83
CA LEU A 51 3.70 20.43 1.58
C LEU A 51 3.75 19.86 0.16
N GLN A 52 4.02 20.69 -0.84
CA GLN A 52 4.17 20.21 -2.22
C GLN A 52 5.38 19.27 -2.36
N GLU A 53 6.52 19.57 -1.70
CA GLU A 53 7.67 18.65 -1.66
C GLU A 53 7.31 17.28 -1.07
N GLN A 54 6.47 17.21 -0.05
CA GLN A 54 5.97 15.94 0.51
C GLN A 54 5.10 15.19 -0.50
N VAL A 55 4.19 15.87 -1.18
CA VAL A 55 3.35 15.27 -2.23
C VAL A 55 4.21 14.74 -3.38
N ASP A 56 5.17 15.52 -3.85
CA ASP A 56 6.08 15.10 -4.93
C ASP A 56 6.96 13.92 -4.51
N LEU A 57 7.42 13.92 -3.27
CA LEU A 57 8.18 12.81 -2.69
C LEU A 57 7.33 11.54 -2.59
N GLN A 58 6.09 11.64 -2.13
CA GLN A 58 5.16 10.52 -2.07
C GLN A 58 4.97 9.88 -3.45
N LEU A 59 4.71 10.69 -4.47
CA LEU A 59 4.52 10.23 -5.85
C LEU A 59 5.78 9.62 -6.47
N ARG A 60 6.97 10.10 -6.06
CA ARG A 60 8.25 9.58 -6.52
C ARG A 60 8.58 8.23 -5.90
N LEU A 61 8.40 8.08 -4.58
CA LEU A 61 8.74 6.87 -3.85
C LEU A 61 7.70 5.76 -4.05
N TYR A 62 6.43 6.13 -4.16
CA TYR A 62 5.30 5.21 -4.31
C TYR A 62 4.51 5.54 -5.58
N PRO A 63 4.98 5.03 -6.74
CA PRO A 63 4.37 5.32 -8.04
C PRO A 63 2.95 4.74 -8.15
N GLY A 64 2.14 5.31 -9.05
CA GLY A 64 0.74 4.90 -9.26
C GLY A 64 -0.25 5.84 -8.57
N GLY A 65 0.21 6.70 -7.66
CA GLY A 65 -0.62 7.75 -7.06
C GLY A 65 -0.89 8.91 -8.02
N LYS A 66 -1.91 9.69 -7.68
CA LYS A 66 -2.27 10.94 -8.36
C LYS A 66 -2.58 12.01 -7.33
N GLN A 67 -1.93 13.16 -7.43
CA GLN A 67 -2.32 14.32 -6.64
C GLN A 67 -3.73 14.77 -7.05
N ILE A 68 -4.64 14.90 -6.08
CA ILE A 68 -6.03 15.28 -6.30
C ILE A 68 -6.36 16.68 -5.78
N ASN A 69 -5.53 17.23 -4.90
CA ASN A 69 -5.53 18.62 -4.45
C ASN A 69 -4.15 18.97 -3.85
N ASP A 70 -4.00 20.11 -3.18
CA ASP A 70 -2.74 20.60 -2.63
C ASP A 70 -2.11 19.72 -1.53
N HIS A 71 -2.89 18.83 -0.91
CA HIS A 71 -2.46 18.03 0.24
C HIS A 71 -2.90 16.56 0.21
N GLU A 72 -3.50 16.09 -0.88
CA GLU A 72 -3.95 14.69 -1.00
C GLU A 72 -3.41 13.99 -2.25
N VAL A 73 -3.00 12.74 -2.05
CA VAL A 73 -2.61 11.79 -3.09
C VAL A 73 -3.54 10.59 -3.05
N ALA A 74 -4.18 10.27 -4.17
CA ALA A 74 -5.07 9.14 -4.33
C ALA A 74 -4.41 8.01 -5.12
N TYR A 75 -4.70 6.77 -4.73
CA TYR A 75 -4.30 5.53 -5.37
C TYR A 75 -5.52 4.67 -5.66
N ASP A 76 -5.38 3.68 -6.55
CA ASP A 76 -6.40 2.68 -6.86
C ASP A 76 -7.77 3.32 -7.15
N ASP A 77 -7.78 4.23 -8.11
CA ASP A 77 -8.98 5.00 -8.51
C ASP A 77 -9.68 5.72 -7.33
N GLY A 78 -8.90 6.13 -6.35
CA GLY A 78 -9.38 6.87 -5.18
C GLY A 78 -9.84 6.00 -4.01
N LYS A 79 -9.60 4.70 -4.04
CA LYS A 79 -9.94 3.78 -2.94
C LYS A 79 -9.00 3.88 -1.75
N PHE A 80 -7.77 4.29 -2.00
CA PHE A 80 -6.80 4.69 -0.98
C PHE A 80 -6.42 6.16 -1.18
N VAL A 81 -6.39 6.95 -0.12
CA VAL A 81 -5.97 8.36 -0.17
C VAL A 81 -5.10 8.70 1.03
N ILE A 82 -3.95 9.29 0.76
CA ILE A 82 -3.11 9.93 1.78
C ILE A 82 -3.46 11.41 1.84
N THR A 83 -3.65 11.92 3.06
CA THR A 83 -3.86 13.34 3.34
C THR A 83 -2.70 13.84 4.21
N PHE A 84 -1.94 14.81 3.72
CA PHE A 84 -0.88 15.49 4.48
C PHE A 84 -1.47 16.64 5.32
N ALA A 85 -0.76 17.01 6.40
CA ALA A 85 -1.15 18.16 7.21
C ALA A 85 -0.90 19.46 6.45
N GLN A 86 -1.93 20.31 6.37
CA GLN A 86 -1.76 21.65 5.82
C GLN A 86 -1.01 22.57 6.80
N PRO A 87 -0.10 23.43 6.33
CA PRO A 87 0.61 24.38 7.15
C PRO A 87 -0.33 25.27 7.97
N GLY A 88 -0.02 25.46 9.26
CA GLY A 88 -0.84 26.29 10.16
C GLY A 88 -2.17 25.70 10.59
N ARG A 89 -2.54 24.52 10.09
CA ARG A 89 -3.73 23.81 10.57
C ARG A 89 -3.41 23.16 11.92
N GLN A 90 -4.10 23.60 12.97
CA GLN A 90 -3.99 22.95 14.26
C GLN A 90 -4.54 21.52 14.14
N LEU A 91 -3.72 20.54 14.50
CA LEU A 91 -4.16 19.15 14.56
C LEU A 91 -5.19 19.04 15.68
N LEU A 92 -6.42 18.78 15.31
CA LEU A 92 -7.48 18.54 16.28
C LEU A 92 -7.26 17.15 16.87
N ALA A 93 -7.31 17.05 18.19
CA ALA A 93 -7.25 15.77 18.92
C ALA A 93 -8.51 14.90 18.72
N SER A 94 -9.26 15.14 17.65
CA SER A 94 -10.49 14.44 17.30
C SER A 94 -10.34 13.74 15.96
N PRO A 95 -10.75 12.47 15.87
CA PRO A 95 -10.66 11.73 14.62
C PRO A 95 -11.61 12.33 13.57
N ASP A 96 -11.14 12.53 12.36
CA ASP A 96 -11.87 13.14 11.25
C ASP A 96 -12.05 12.21 10.04
N CYS A 97 -12.09 10.90 10.28
CA CYS A 97 -12.32 9.93 9.22
C CYS A 97 -13.69 10.12 8.57
N PRO A 98 -13.78 10.23 7.23
CA PRO A 98 -15.07 10.36 6.55
C PRO A 98 -15.96 9.12 6.70
N SER A 99 -17.28 9.29 6.62
CA SER A 99 -18.21 8.16 6.62
C SER A 99 -17.95 7.21 5.46
N GLY A 100 -17.99 5.90 5.71
CA GLY A 100 -17.71 4.85 4.73
C GLY A 100 -16.23 4.49 4.58
N TRP A 101 -15.34 5.17 5.30
CA TRP A 101 -13.90 4.95 5.27
C TRP A 101 -13.40 4.39 6.61
N PHE A 102 -12.28 3.69 6.58
CA PHE A 102 -11.45 3.48 7.76
C PHE A 102 -10.13 4.21 7.56
N CYS A 103 -9.69 4.87 8.63
CA CYS A 103 -8.54 5.76 8.62
C CYS A 103 -7.48 5.30 9.61
N PHE A 104 -6.24 5.54 9.27
CA PHE A 104 -5.08 5.32 10.10
C PHE A 104 -4.18 6.54 10.01
N TYR A 105 -3.54 6.89 11.11
CA TYR A 105 -2.81 8.14 11.29
C TYR A 105 -1.39 7.85 11.76
N ASP A 106 -0.43 8.62 11.27
CA ASP A 106 0.98 8.50 11.65
C ASP A 106 1.23 8.77 13.13
N TYR A 107 0.44 9.68 13.71
CA TYR A 107 0.65 10.08 15.10
C TYR A 107 -0.54 9.69 15.99
N ALA A 108 -0.23 9.56 17.29
CA ALA A 108 -1.28 9.46 18.30
C ALA A 108 -2.22 10.69 18.27
N ASN A 109 -3.41 10.52 18.84
CA ASN A 109 -4.45 11.54 18.84
C ASN A 109 -4.86 12.00 17.42
N TYR A 110 -4.83 11.06 16.48
CA TYR A 110 -5.26 11.26 15.09
C TYR A 110 -4.46 12.32 14.34
N GLY A 111 -3.15 12.40 14.67
CA GLY A 111 -2.23 13.34 14.03
C GLY A 111 -1.85 12.90 12.61
N TYR A 112 -1.82 13.88 11.71
CA TYR A 112 -1.49 13.69 10.30
C TYR A 112 0.01 13.48 10.04
N PRO A 113 0.37 12.82 8.93
CA PRO A 113 -0.48 12.36 7.81
C PRO A 113 -1.53 11.32 8.18
N ARG A 114 -2.59 11.26 7.35
CA ARG A 114 -3.67 10.28 7.48
C ARG A 114 -3.80 9.47 6.19
N GLY A 115 -3.77 8.14 6.29
CA GLY A 115 -4.28 7.23 5.27
C GLY A 115 -5.76 6.95 5.48
N LYS A 116 -6.52 6.82 4.40
CA LYS A 116 -7.90 6.32 4.42
C LYS A 116 -8.11 5.29 3.33
N LEU A 117 -8.81 4.21 3.64
CA LEU A 117 -9.15 3.11 2.76
C LEU A 117 -10.65 2.84 2.78
N SER A 118 -11.20 2.44 1.63
CA SER A 118 -12.61 2.07 1.49
C SER A 118 -12.84 0.63 1.06
N ASP A 119 -11.82 -0.05 0.52
CA ASP A 119 -11.96 -1.40 -0.01
C ASP A 119 -12.13 -2.48 1.07
N CYS A 120 -12.72 -3.59 0.65
CA CYS A 120 -12.86 -4.81 1.43
C CYS A 120 -11.71 -5.77 1.18
N GLY A 121 -11.54 -6.73 2.11
CA GLY A 121 -10.53 -7.75 2.03
C GLY A 121 -9.16 -7.29 2.49
N TRP A 122 -8.16 -8.06 2.14
CA TRP A 122 -6.79 -7.83 2.52
C TRP A 122 -6.14 -6.73 1.65
N GLN A 123 -5.37 -5.86 2.30
CA GLN A 123 -4.65 -4.75 1.68
C GLN A 123 -3.24 -4.68 2.26
N ASP A 124 -2.24 -4.60 1.38
CA ASP A 124 -0.86 -4.32 1.74
C ASP A 124 -0.62 -2.80 1.74
N LEU A 125 -0.26 -2.25 2.89
CA LEU A 125 -0.03 -0.81 3.05
C LEU A 125 1.33 -0.37 2.50
N SER A 126 2.25 -1.32 2.16
CA SER A 126 3.57 -1.00 1.59
C SER A 126 3.45 -0.32 0.23
N ALA A 127 2.45 -0.71 -0.57
CA ALA A 127 2.18 -0.12 -1.88
C ALA A 127 1.99 1.40 -1.83
N TYR A 128 1.60 1.91 -0.68
CA TYR A 128 1.33 3.33 -0.42
C TYR A 128 2.37 3.99 0.48
N GLY A 129 3.41 3.24 0.90
CA GLY A 129 4.44 3.72 1.84
C GLY A 129 3.92 3.87 3.26
N TRP A 130 3.05 2.97 3.69
CA TRP A 130 2.41 3.06 5.01
C TRP A 130 2.76 1.91 5.96
N HIS A 131 3.73 1.04 5.64
CA HIS A 131 4.26 0.07 6.59
C HIS A 131 4.84 0.76 7.83
N ASP A 132 4.64 0.17 9.01
CA ASP A 132 5.23 0.62 10.29
C ASP A 132 4.93 2.09 10.64
N ARG A 133 3.78 2.63 10.23
CA ARG A 133 3.46 4.06 10.44
C ARG A 133 2.28 4.33 11.35
N THR A 134 1.36 3.39 11.48
CA THR A 134 0.09 3.62 12.16
C THR A 134 0.25 3.78 13.67
N SER A 135 -0.22 4.90 14.22
CA SER A 135 -0.24 5.19 15.67
C SER A 135 -1.63 5.42 16.25
N SER A 136 -2.61 5.74 15.42
CA SER A 136 -4.03 5.78 15.80
C SER A 136 -4.93 5.45 14.62
N VAL A 137 -6.14 4.98 14.90
CA VAL A 137 -7.09 4.50 13.88
C VAL A 137 -8.51 4.96 14.17
N HIS A 138 -9.31 5.14 13.11
CA HIS A 138 -10.73 5.48 13.21
C HIS A 138 -11.52 4.75 12.12
N ASN A 139 -12.46 3.90 12.50
CA ASN A 139 -13.29 3.14 11.56
C ASN A 139 -14.69 3.75 11.45
N ARG A 140 -15.00 4.34 10.30
CA ARG A 140 -16.31 4.90 9.96
C ARG A 140 -17.07 4.06 8.92
N THR A 141 -16.65 2.79 8.76
CA THR A 141 -17.38 1.80 7.97
C THR A 141 -18.43 1.08 8.83
N SER A 142 -19.24 0.24 8.19
CA SER A 142 -20.24 -0.59 8.88
C SER A 142 -19.70 -1.93 9.39
N THR A 143 -18.43 -2.24 9.11
CA THR A 143 -17.80 -3.54 9.42
C THR A 143 -16.52 -3.34 10.21
N SER A 144 -15.93 -4.41 10.74
CA SER A 144 -14.64 -4.38 11.41
C SER A 144 -13.48 -4.34 10.42
N VAL A 145 -12.35 -3.85 10.89
CA VAL A 145 -11.05 -3.87 10.20
C VAL A 145 -10.03 -4.47 11.14
N ASP A 146 -9.35 -5.52 10.70
CA ASP A 146 -8.21 -6.10 11.39
C ASP A 146 -6.92 -5.45 10.90
N TYR A 147 -5.94 -5.35 11.80
CA TYR A 147 -4.61 -4.83 11.54
C TYR A 147 -3.58 -5.89 11.89
N ASP A 148 -2.67 -6.13 10.96
CA ASP A 148 -1.68 -7.18 11.04
C ASP A 148 -0.27 -6.59 10.86
N ASN A 149 0.70 -7.20 11.56
CA ASN A 149 2.13 -6.91 11.41
C ASN A 149 2.74 -7.97 10.50
N HIS A 150 3.40 -7.54 9.43
CA HIS A 150 4.16 -8.43 8.57
C HIS A 150 5.43 -8.89 9.27
N THR A 151 5.74 -10.17 9.22
CA THR A 151 6.93 -10.72 9.86
C THR A 151 7.94 -11.22 8.84
N VAL A 152 7.66 -12.33 8.19
CA VAL A 152 8.48 -12.91 7.11
C VAL A 152 7.63 -13.85 6.26
N GLY A 153 7.89 -13.87 4.94
CA GLY A 153 7.16 -14.74 4.01
C GLY A 153 5.91 -14.07 3.43
N GLY A 154 4.88 -14.84 3.13
CA GLY A 154 3.62 -14.31 2.61
C GLY A 154 2.69 -13.84 3.74
N HIS A 155 1.62 -13.16 3.35
CA HIS A 155 0.61 -12.60 4.29
C HIS A 155 -0.06 -13.65 5.19
N GLU A 156 0.02 -14.94 4.85
CA GLU A 156 -0.46 -16.04 5.68
C GLU A 156 0.32 -16.20 7.00
N ASN A 157 1.48 -15.56 7.11
CA ASN A 157 2.33 -15.54 8.29
C ASN A 157 2.24 -14.22 9.07
N ASP A 158 1.34 -13.33 8.68
CA ASP A 158 1.14 -12.06 9.38
C ASP A 158 0.71 -12.28 10.82
N GLN A 159 1.24 -11.45 11.71
CA GLN A 159 0.86 -11.46 13.11
C GLN A 159 -0.33 -10.54 13.33
N TYR A 160 -1.49 -11.14 13.64
CA TYR A 160 -2.65 -10.36 14.06
C TYR A 160 -2.34 -9.47 15.27
N MET A 161 -2.72 -8.20 15.18
CA MET A 161 -2.48 -7.21 16.23
C MET A 161 -3.74 -6.80 16.98
N PHE A 162 -4.77 -6.35 16.25
CA PHE A 162 -6.03 -5.91 16.84
C PHE A 162 -7.11 -5.70 15.78
N SER A 163 -8.38 -5.71 16.23
CA SER A 163 -9.53 -5.30 15.41
C SER A 163 -10.01 -3.91 15.80
N ASN A 164 -10.35 -3.08 14.80
CA ASN A 164 -11.06 -1.83 15.00
C ASN A 164 -12.51 -1.98 14.50
N TYR A 165 -13.45 -2.05 15.42
CA TYR A 165 -14.87 -2.25 15.11
C TYR A 165 -15.51 -0.99 14.53
N SER A 166 -16.68 -1.15 13.88
CA SER A 166 -17.47 -0.04 13.33
C SER A 166 -17.68 1.06 14.37
N GLY A 167 -17.35 2.29 14.00
CA GLY A 167 -17.40 3.47 14.89
C GLY A 167 -16.24 3.58 15.88
N GLY A 168 -15.31 2.61 15.91
CA GLY A 168 -14.15 2.61 16.82
C GLY A 168 -13.14 3.68 16.47
N ALA A 169 -12.65 4.38 17.50
CA ALA A 169 -11.54 5.33 17.39
C ALA A 169 -10.54 5.03 18.52
N LEU A 170 -9.31 4.65 18.14
CA LEU A 170 -8.31 4.09 19.06
C LEU A 170 -6.97 4.79 18.89
N ASN A 171 -6.35 5.16 19.99
CA ASN A 171 -4.90 5.35 20.06
C ASN A 171 -4.25 4.00 20.35
N LEU A 172 -3.23 3.65 19.55
CA LEU A 172 -2.53 2.38 19.70
C LEU A 172 -1.59 2.42 20.91
N SER A 173 -1.42 1.27 21.56
CA SER A 173 -0.45 1.11 22.65
C SER A 173 0.99 1.16 22.13
N SER A 174 1.96 1.32 23.02
CA SER A 174 3.38 1.28 22.64
C SER A 174 3.82 -0.05 22.02
N THR A 175 3.05 -1.13 22.22
CA THR A 175 3.33 -2.44 21.60
C THR A 175 2.69 -2.61 20.23
N GLN A 176 1.80 -1.72 19.83
CA GLN A 176 1.04 -1.77 18.57
C GLN A 176 1.39 -0.62 17.62
N THR A 177 1.79 0.54 18.16
CA THR A 177 2.16 1.70 17.33
C THR A 177 3.31 1.39 16.39
N ASN A 178 3.24 1.92 15.18
CA ASN A 178 4.27 1.78 14.13
C ASN A 178 4.62 0.31 13.81
N LYS A 179 3.60 -0.54 13.65
CA LYS A 179 3.78 -1.96 13.32
C LYS A 179 2.76 -2.51 12.33
N ALA A 180 1.69 -1.77 12.06
CA ALA A 180 0.69 -2.26 11.12
C ALA A 180 1.18 -2.10 9.69
N ASP A 181 1.19 -3.22 8.97
CA ASP A 181 1.64 -3.35 7.58
C ASP A 181 0.52 -3.74 6.66
N HIS A 182 -0.36 -4.60 7.15
CA HIS A 182 -1.51 -5.09 6.41
C HIS A 182 -2.81 -4.79 7.16
N VAL A 183 -3.89 -4.69 6.40
CA VAL A 183 -5.24 -4.56 6.95
C VAL A 183 -6.19 -5.49 6.23
N TYR A 184 -7.19 -6.01 6.98
CA TYR A 184 -8.29 -6.76 6.41
C TYR A 184 -9.62 -6.15 6.81
N ARG A 185 -10.38 -5.62 5.86
CA ARG A 185 -11.73 -5.14 6.09
C ARG A 185 -12.76 -6.22 5.76
N TYR A 186 -13.63 -6.54 6.71
CA TYR A 186 -14.77 -7.42 6.49
C TYR A 186 -15.90 -6.68 5.74
N CYS A 187 -16.63 -7.41 4.85
CA CYS A 187 -17.77 -6.84 4.11
C CYS A 187 -18.98 -7.78 4.05
#